data_236a97cf2b5753752d9294eaa0ce8228
#
_entry.id   236a97cf2b5753752d9294eaa0ce8228
#
_cell.length_a   1.000
_cell.length_b   1.000
_cell.length_c   1.000
_cell.angle_alpha   90.00
_cell.angle_beta   90.00
_cell.angle_gamma   90.00
#
_symmetry.space_group_name_H-M   'P 1'
#
loop_
_entity.id
_entity.type
_entity.pdbx_description
1 polymer ?
#
loop_
_entity_poly.entity_id
_entity_poly.type
_entity_poly.pdbx_seq_one_letter_code
_entity_poly.pdbx_strand_id
1 'polypeptide(L)'
;MSYRKLLFTILFLLAIDSYASVVTVSTHVHDMEFRDLARKWDEAIPLGNATIGSLIWQKGERLRMSIDRSDLWDLRHSKELEGEGFSFHWLYEQLQKGDYTPVQRRFDDPYNAYPGPSKIPGAGLEFPIEHFGEVEKVHLYQRQAVCEVVWKSGVSLRCFVHAQKPVGWFIFEGVEADFEPLLIPPSYNEEVRHTAEDHSQHSLFRLGYEQGKVERTLSDKFVYNQPGWGDFSYSVAVKWKRFGEKIIGVWSVTSSLVKEEASQIVDEAMNAGIEAYYQTHQNWWNIFYSRSSLTLPDKVIEKQYYNEIYKMGSISRKDSYPISLQSVWTADNGQLPPWKGDYHHDLNTQLSYWPFYTGNYLEESYGYLHTLWNQLKENKRYTRTYFGTEGLNVPGVCTLLGQPMGGWCQYSLGPTVSAWLSQHFYLYWKYSQDRQFLIDRCYPYLKEVATYLEQFTIVK
;
A
#
# COMPACT_ATOMS: atom_id res chain seq x y z
N MET A 1 2.36 -18.60 -55.95
CA MET A 1 2.17 -18.01 -54.63
C MET A 1 2.74 -16.60 -54.65
N SER A 2 1.95 -15.58 -54.48
CA SER A 2 2.29 -14.17 -54.67
C SER A 2 3.26 -13.69 -53.56
N TYR A 3 4.28 -12.95 -53.91
CA TYR A 3 5.25 -12.30 -53.02
C TYR A 3 4.58 -11.52 -51.85
N ARG A 4 3.35 -11.04 -52.04
CA ARG A 4 2.56 -10.40 -50.99
C ARG A 4 2.13 -11.36 -49.86
N LYS A 5 1.83 -12.64 -50.14
CA LYS A 5 1.50 -13.64 -49.12
C LYS A 5 2.72 -14.05 -48.30
N LEU A 6 3.90 -14.11 -48.92
CA LEU A 6 5.16 -14.43 -48.26
C LEU A 6 5.59 -13.27 -47.33
N LEU A 7 5.42 -12.02 -47.77
CA LEU A 7 5.73 -10.84 -46.94
C LEU A 7 4.78 -10.70 -45.72
N PHE A 8 3.47 -11.03 -45.87
CA PHE A 8 2.54 -11.03 -44.78
C PHE A 8 2.80 -12.16 -43.76
N THR A 9 3.22 -13.33 -44.22
CA THR A 9 3.59 -14.45 -43.34
C THR A 9 4.88 -14.18 -42.60
N ILE A 10 5.88 -13.56 -43.22
CA ILE A 10 7.14 -13.14 -42.57
C ILE A 10 6.91 -12.01 -41.59
N LEU A 11 6.06 -11.01 -41.89
CA LEU A 11 5.67 -9.95 -40.95
C LEU A 11 4.87 -10.49 -39.77
N PHE A 12 4.02 -11.51 -39.99
CA PHE A 12 3.25 -12.15 -38.92
C PHE A 12 4.14 -13.04 -38.03
N LEU A 13 5.12 -13.74 -38.59
CA LEU A 13 6.13 -14.51 -37.85
C LEU A 13 7.09 -13.59 -37.08
N LEU A 14 7.51 -12.45 -37.64
CA LEU A 14 8.33 -11.45 -36.94
C LEU A 14 7.56 -10.74 -35.83
N ALA A 15 6.23 -10.59 -35.95
CA ALA A 15 5.39 -10.06 -34.88
C ALA A 15 5.18 -11.06 -33.72
N ILE A 16 5.21 -12.38 -34.03
CA ILE A 16 5.08 -13.41 -32.97
C ILE A 16 6.40 -13.56 -32.22
N ASP A 17 7.55 -13.47 -32.85
CA ASP A 17 8.87 -13.54 -32.20
C ASP A 17 9.19 -12.29 -31.33
N SER A 18 8.60 -11.11 -31.63
CA SER A 18 8.84 -9.91 -30.84
C SER A 18 8.14 -9.91 -29.47
N TYR A 19 7.24 -10.85 -29.21
CA TYR A 19 6.60 -11.02 -27.90
C TYR A 19 7.27 -12.09 -27.01
N ALA A 20 8.30 -12.76 -27.51
CA ALA A 20 8.87 -13.95 -26.86
C ALA A 20 9.80 -13.67 -25.67
N SER A 21 10.24 -12.41 -25.42
CA SER A 21 11.22 -12.13 -24.35
C SER A 21 11.03 -10.80 -23.63
N VAL A 22 9.80 -10.40 -23.38
CA VAL A 22 9.48 -9.04 -22.94
C VAL A 22 9.93 -8.76 -21.50
N VAL A 23 9.85 -9.72 -20.59
CA VAL A 23 10.28 -9.57 -19.20
C VAL A 23 11.49 -10.48 -18.96
N THR A 24 12.68 -9.94 -19.23
CA THR A 24 13.93 -10.65 -18.92
C THR A 24 14.31 -10.43 -17.47
N VAL A 25 14.68 -11.47 -16.76
CA VAL A 25 15.14 -11.43 -15.37
C VAL A 25 16.54 -11.99 -15.25
N SER A 26 17.31 -11.48 -14.29
CA SER A 26 18.64 -11.99 -13.95
C SER A 26 18.74 -12.15 -12.42
N THR A 27 19.26 -13.28 -11.99
CA THR A 27 19.45 -13.59 -10.56
C THR A 27 20.49 -12.67 -9.91
N HIS A 28 20.23 -12.33 -8.66
CA HIS A 28 21.14 -11.59 -7.82
C HIS A 28 21.27 -12.29 -6.46
N VAL A 29 22.40 -12.13 -5.78
CA VAL A 29 22.72 -12.79 -4.50
C VAL A 29 21.72 -12.46 -3.38
N HIS A 30 21.01 -11.35 -3.47
CA HIS A 30 20.03 -10.92 -2.46
C HIS A 30 18.59 -11.31 -2.79
N ASP A 31 18.34 -11.93 -3.95
CA ASP A 31 16.99 -12.36 -4.33
C ASP A 31 16.38 -13.32 -3.31
N MET A 32 15.04 -13.33 -3.26
CA MET A 32 14.30 -14.26 -2.41
C MET A 32 13.83 -15.45 -3.24
N GLU A 33 14.14 -16.65 -2.76
CA GLU A 33 13.72 -17.90 -3.38
C GLU A 33 12.96 -18.76 -2.37
N PHE A 34 11.86 -19.35 -2.82
CA PHE A 34 11.03 -20.26 -2.05
C PHE A 34 10.70 -21.50 -2.88
N ARG A 35 10.42 -22.61 -2.19
CA ARG A 35 10.08 -23.89 -2.83
C ARG A 35 8.60 -24.06 -3.12
N ASP A 36 7.75 -23.20 -2.51
CA ASP A 36 6.29 -23.24 -2.66
C ASP A 36 5.72 -21.82 -2.49
N LEU A 37 4.49 -21.65 -2.94
CA LEU A 37 3.71 -20.44 -2.67
C LEU A 37 3.25 -20.42 -1.21
N ALA A 38 3.27 -19.23 -0.61
CA ALA A 38 2.65 -19.02 0.70
C ALA A 38 1.16 -19.40 0.67
N ARG A 39 0.63 -19.87 1.80
CA ARG A 39 -0.78 -20.26 1.94
C ARG A 39 -1.61 -19.21 2.69
N LYS A 40 -0.96 -18.13 3.13
CA LYS A 40 -1.57 -17.00 3.82
C LYS A 40 -1.12 -15.70 3.16
N TRP A 41 -1.98 -14.70 3.24
CA TRP A 41 -1.73 -13.39 2.64
C TRP A 41 -0.54 -12.65 3.28
N ASP A 42 -0.32 -12.82 4.59
CA ASP A 42 0.76 -12.19 5.39
C ASP A 42 2.14 -12.82 5.20
N GLU A 43 2.20 -13.98 4.51
CA GLU A 43 3.44 -14.67 4.12
C GLU A 43 3.72 -14.52 2.60
N ALA A 44 2.89 -13.76 1.87
CA ALA A 44 2.92 -13.65 0.40
C ALA A 44 4.11 -12.85 -0.13
N ILE A 45 4.43 -13.03 -1.43
CA ILE A 45 5.42 -12.20 -2.11
C ILE A 45 4.84 -10.81 -2.37
N PRO A 46 5.44 -9.74 -1.80
CA PRO A 46 4.93 -8.38 -1.93
C PRO A 46 5.48 -7.69 -3.17
N LEU A 47 4.60 -7.07 -3.96
CA LEU A 47 4.93 -6.18 -5.08
C LEU A 47 4.23 -4.83 -4.87
N GLY A 48 4.88 -3.70 -5.23
CA GLY A 48 4.25 -2.40 -5.02
C GLY A 48 5.01 -1.22 -5.61
N ASN A 49 4.35 -0.06 -5.60
CA ASN A 49 4.91 1.22 -6.01
C ASN A 49 4.43 2.40 -5.15
N ALA A 50 4.05 2.15 -3.90
CA ALA A 50 3.50 3.10 -2.95
C ALA A 50 2.06 3.59 -3.26
N THR A 51 1.61 3.52 -4.49
CA THR A 51 0.24 3.86 -4.88
C THR A 51 -0.63 2.62 -4.91
N ILE A 52 -0.18 1.57 -5.60
CA ILE A 52 -0.84 0.26 -5.65
C ILE A 52 0.14 -0.85 -5.26
N GLY A 53 -0.39 -1.97 -4.82
CA GLY A 53 0.38 -3.14 -4.48
C GLY A 53 -0.34 -4.45 -4.76
N SER A 54 0.41 -5.53 -4.71
CA SER A 54 -0.10 -6.88 -4.82
C SER A 54 0.67 -7.83 -3.92
N LEU A 55 -0.05 -8.81 -3.38
CA LEU A 55 0.49 -9.94 -2.64
C LEU A 55 0.25 -11.22 -3.43
N ILE A 56 1.33 -11.97 -3.72
CA ILE A 56 1.26 -13.18 -4.56
C ILE A 56 1.33 -14.41 -3.65
N TRP A 57 0.27 -15.20 -3.61
CA TRP A 57 0.13 -16.38 -2.75
C TRP A 57 -0.87 -17.39 -3.30
N GLN A 58 -1.06 -18.52 -2.64
CA GLN A 58 -2.03 -19.54 -3.02
C GLN A 58 -3.17 -19.63 -2.01
N LYS A 59 -4.40 -19.45 -2.51
CA LYS A 59 -5.65 -19.60 -1.75
C LYS A 59 -6.41 -20.84 -2.24
N GLY A 60 -6.34 -21.92 -1.46
CA GLY A 60 -6.88 -23.19 -1.93
C GLY A 60 -6.18 -23.68 -3.19
N GLU A 61 -6.95 -23.96 -4.23
CA GLU A 61 -6.47 -24.42 -5.54
C GLU A 61 -6.25 -23.28 -6.54
N ARG A 62 -6.14 -22.04 -6.08
CA ARG A 62 -5.97 -20.84 -6.92
C ARG A 62 -4.72 -20.07 -6.55
N LEU A 63 -3.98 -19.61 -7.54
CA LEU A 63 -3.05 -18.52 -7.32
C LEU A 63 -3.86 -17.24 -7.13
N ARG A 64 -3.54 -16.47 -6.09
CA ARG A 64 -4.18 -15.22 -5.78
C ARG A 64 -3.18 -14.07 -5.80
N MET A 65 -3.55 -13.00 -6.48
CA MET A 65 -2.96 -11.69 -6.36
C MET A 65 -3.93 -10.82 -5.55
N SER A 66 -3.63 -10.57 -4.29
CA SER A 66 -4.38 -9.58 -3.49
C SER A 66 -3.95 -8.21 -3.93
N ILE A 67 -4.82 -7.46 -4.58
CA ILE A 67 -4.52 -6.15 -5.15
C ILE A 67 -5.14 -5.04 -4.29
N ASP A 68 -4.36 -4.00 -4.08
CA ASP A 68 -4.72 -2.91 -3.15
C ASP A 68 -4.19 -1.56 -3.63
N ARG A 69 -4.67 -0.50 -2.96
CA ARG A 69 -4.23 0.88 -3.18
C ARG A 69 -4.13 1.62 -1.84
N SER A 70 -3.14 2.48 -1.70
CA SER A 70 -2.81 3.16 -0.43
C SER A 70 -3.94 4.04 0.13
N ASP A 71 -4.78 4.60 -0.74
CA ASP A 71 -5.87 5.51 -0.39
C ASP A 71 -7.26 4.87 -0.32
N LEU A 72 -7.36 3.54 -0.27
CA LEU A 72 -8.64 2.87 -0.01
C LEU A 72 -8.93 2.90 1.49
N TRP A 73 -9.79 3.83 1.89
CA TRP A 73 -10.13 4.07 3.29
C TRP A 73 -11.61 4.33 3.51
N ASP A 74 -12.14 3.77 4.59
CA ASP A 74 -13.33 4.29 5.24
C ASP A 74 -12.91 5.50 6.10
N LEU A 75 -13.38 6.67 5.75
CA LEU A 75 -13.02 7.93 6.41
C LEU A 75 -14.17 8.49 7.26
N ARG A 76 -15.07 7.63 7.76
CA ARG A 76 -16.10 8.07 8.70
C ARG A 76 -15.47 8.65 9.98
N HIS A 77 -16.08 9.70 10.51
CA HIS A 77 -15.60 10.31 11.74
C HIS A 77 -15.95 9.48 12.97
N SER A 78 -15.05 9.41 13.92
CA SER A 78 -15.31 8.90 15.28
C SER A 78 -15.99 10.00 16.09
N LYS A 79 -17.29 9.88 16.31
CA LYS A 79 -18.10 10.90 17.02
C LYS A 79 -17.61 11.19 18.44
N GLU A 80 -17.02 10.21 19.07
CA GLU A 80 -16.46 10.28 20.42
C GLU A 80 -15.24 11.21 20.53
N LEU A 81 -14.59 11.47 19.38
CA LEU A 81 -13.43 12.36 19.26
C LEU A 81 -13.81 13.78 18.84
N GLU A 82 -15.07 14.16 19.07
CA GLU A 82 -15.62 15.47 18.77
C GLU A 82 -16.44 16.01 19.96
N GLY A 83 -16.72 17.31 19.93
CA GLY A 83 -17.63 17.96 20.85
C GLY A 83 -17.10 18.11 22.27
N GLU A 84 -18.05 18.40 23.20
CA GLU A 84 -17.76 18.64 24.61
C GLU A 84 -17.16 17.39 25.27
N GLY A 85 -16.06 17.59 26.02
CA GLY A 85 -15.29 16.51 26.65
C GLY A 85 -14.24 15.83 25.78
N PHE A 86 -14.12 16.17 24.48
CA PHE A 86 -12.91 15.83 23.70
C PHE A 86 -11.82 16.85 24.03
N SER A 87 -11.16 16.66 25.19
CA SER A 87 -10.22 17.61 25.76
C SER A 87 -9.19 16.91 26.64
N PHE A 88 -7.92 17.29 26.48
CA PHE A 88 -6.84 16.85 27.37
C PHE A 88 -7.08 17.28 28.81
N HIS A 89 -7.68 18.46 29.04
CA HIS A 89 -8.03 18.93 30.39
C HIS A 89 -9.04 17.99 31.06
N TRP A 90 -10.09 17.59 30.34
CA TRP A 90 -11.05 16.61 30.85
C TRP A 90 -10.38 15.26 31.18
N LEU A 91 -9.51 14.77 30.28
CA LEU A 91 -8.75 13.54 30.53
C LEU A 91 -7.89 13.65 31.78
N TYR A 92 -7.14 14.75 31.91
CA TYR A 92 -6.29 15.02 33.07
C TYR A 92 -7.08 15.04 34.37
N GLU A 93 -8.27 15.67 34.39
CA GLU A 93 -9.16 15.67 35.56
C GLU A 93 -9.59 14.25 35.97
N GLN A 94 -9.89 13.35 35.02
CA GLN A 94 -10.22 11.97 35.36
C GLN A 94 -9.02 11.25 35.99
N LEU A 95 -7.82 11.42 35.41
CA LEU A 95 -6.59 10.86 35.99
C LEU A 95 -6.28 11.37 37.38
N GLN A 96 -6.54 12.65 37.68
CA GLN A 96 -6.36 13.21 39.03
C GLN A 96 -7.34 12.59 40.06
N LYS A 97 -8.50 12.10 39.60
CA LYS A 97 -9.45 11.36 40.45
C LYS A 97 -9.02 9.91 40.72
N GLY A 98 -7.97 9.46 40.03
CA GLY A 98 -7.47 8.07 40.12
C GLY A 98 -8.36 7.03 39.41
N ASP A 99 -9.26 7.46 38.53
CA ASP A 99 -10.16 6.58 37.77
C ASP A 99 -9.97 6.74 36.26
N TYR A 100 -9.40 5.73 35.62
CA TYR A 100 -9.21 5.69 34.19
C TYR A 100 -10.46 5.21 33.42
N THR A 101 -11.44 4.63 34.09
CA THR A 101 -12.63 4.03 33.45
C THR A 101 -13.40 4.98 32.54
N PRO A 102 -13.64 6.26 32.92
CA PRO A 102 -14.31 7.19 32.02
C PRO A 102 -13.53 7.50 30.76
N VAL A 103 -12.19 7.53 30.83
CA VAL A 103 -11.29 7.74 29.69
C VAL A 103 -11.35 6.56 28.73
N GLN A 104 -11.27 5.35 29.26
CA GLN A 104 -11.38 4.11 28.49
C GLN A 104 -12.72 4.04 27.76
N ARG A 105 -13.84 4.26 28.45
CA ARG A 105 -15.19 4.25 27.86
C ARG A 105 -15.35 5.27 26.74
N ARG A 106 -14.66 6.41 26.84
CA ARG A 106 -14.76 7.47 25.84
C ARG A 106 -13.88 7.26 24.63
N PHE A 107 -12.66 6.79 24.79
CA PHE A 107 -11.64 6.78 23.72
C PHE A 107 -11.25 5.38 23.27
N ASP A 108 -11.15 4.42 24.19
CA ASP A 108 -10.64 3.07 23.87
C ASP A 108 -11.78 2.16 23.41
N ASP A 109 -12.89 2.10 24.16
CA ASP A 109 -14.03 1.21 23.86
C ASP A 109 -14.66 1.48 22.48
N PRO A 110 -14.89 2.74 22.05
CA PRO A 110 -15.42 3.02 20.72
C PRO A 110 -14.51 2.56 19.59
N TYR A 111 -13.18 2.72 19.74
CA TYR A 111 -12.22 2.24 18.77
C TYR A 111 -12.36 0.72 18.55
N ASN A 112 -12.55 -0.04 19.62
CA ASN A 112 -12.74 -1.50 19.53
C ASN A 112 -14.17 -1.88 19.06
N ALA A 113 -15.17 -1.03 19.35
CA ALA A 113 -16.57 -1.36 19.04
C ALA A 113 -16.97 -1.10 17.60
N TYR A 114 -16.41 -0.08 16.93
CA TYR A 114 -16.81 0.35 15.60
C TYR A 114 -15.82 -0.09 14.52
N PRO A 115 -16.29 -0.49 13.32
CA PRO A 115 -15.42 -0.96 12.24
C PRO A 115 -14.60 0.16 11.58
N GLY A 116 -15.13 1.36 11.46
CA GLY A 116 -14.47 2.52 10.82
C GLY A 116 -14.22 3.67 11.82
N PRO A 117 -13.33 4.61 11.48
CA PRO A 117 -12.54 4.66 10.23
C PRO A 117 -11.49 3.54 10.13
N SER A 118 -11.15 3.12 8.91
CA SER A 118 -10.19 2.03 8.68
C SER A 118 -9.69 2.00 7.23
N LYS A 119 -8.48 1.47 7.02
CA LYS A 119 -8.04 1.01 5.70
C LYS A 119 -8.92 -0.15 5.24
N ILE A 120 -9.26 -0.20 3.94
CA ILE A 120 -10.06 -1.28 3.35
C ILE A 120 -9.30 -1.95 2.19
N PRO A 121 -9.54 -3.26 1.93
CA PRO A 121 -8.88 -3.98 0.83
C PRO A 121 -9.46 -3.61 -0.53
N GLY A 122 -8.67 -3.78 -1.58
CA GLY A 122 -9.09 -3.55 -2.96
C GLY A 122 -9.88 -4.73 -3.55
N ALA A 123 -9.20 -5.76 -4.04
CA ALA A 123 -9.80 -6.97 -4.61
C ALA A 123 -8.77 -8.11 -4.69
N GLY A 124 -9.21 -9.29 -5.12
CA GLY A 124 -8.35 -10.38 -5.51
C GLY A 124 -8.44 -10.66 -7.01
N LEU A 125 -7.32 -10.94 -7.63
CA LEU A 125 -7.25 -11.52 -8.96
C LEU A 125 -6.79 -12.97 -8.80
N GLU A 126 -7.66 -13.92 -9.18
CA GLU A 126 -7.41 -15.35 -9.01
C GLU A 126 -7.21 -16.06 -10.35
N PHE A 127 -6.39 -17.11 -10.33
CA PHE A 127 -6.09 -17.94 -11.48
C PHE A 127 -6.21 -19.42 -11.09
N PRO A 128 -6.91 -20.26 -11.86
CA PRO A 128 -7.01 -21.69 -11.60
C PRO A 128 -5.63 -22.35 -11.83
N ILE A 129 -5.10 -23.05 -10.82
CA ILE A 129 -3.79 -23.72 -10.87
C ILE A 129 -3.85 -25.20 -10.51
N GLU A 130 -5.05 -25.75 -10.38
CA GLU A 130 -5.29 -27.13 -9.98
C GLU A 130 -4.63 -28.17 -10.89
N HIS A 131 -4.41 -27.81 -12.17
CA HIS A 131 -3.78 -28.69 -13.17
C HIS A 131 -2.30 -28.40 -13.40
N PHE A 132 -1.70 -27.41 -12.71
CA PHE A 132 -0.29 -27.05 -12.91
C PHE A 132 0.68 -27.98 -12.17
N GLY A 133 0.17 -28.79 -11.22
CA GLY A 133 0.98 -29.66 -10.39
C GLY A 133 1.75 -28.90 -9.30
N GLU A 134 2.85 -29.49 -8.85
CA GLU A 134 3.67 -28.91 -7.80
C GLU A 134 4.43 -27.67 -8.28
N VAL A 135 4.59 -26.70 -7.39
CA VAL A 135 5.48 -25.56 -7.60
C VAL A 135 6.93 -26.08 -7.61
N GLU A 136 7.69 -25.69 -8.59
CA GLU A 136 9.14 -25.95 -8.68
C GLU A 136 9.94 -24.81 -8.00
N LYS A 137 9.53 -23.56 -8.24
CA LYS A 137 10.24 -22.39 -7.77
C LYS A 137 9.32 -21.17 -7.64
N VAL A 138 9.47 -20.42 -6.55
CA VAL A 138 8.99 -19.03 -6.42
C VAL A 138 10.20 -18.13 -6.24
N HIS A 139 10.34 -17.13 -7.08
CA HIS A 139 11.50 -16.23 -7.06
C HIS A 139 11.05 -14.78 -7.10
N LEU A 140 11.53 -13.98 -6.16
CA LEU A 140 11.45 -12.52 -6.21
C LEU A 140 12.80 -11.95 -6.62
N TYR A 141 12.89 -11.48 -7.85
CA TYR A 141 14.03 -10.75 -8.39
C TYR A 141 14.00 -9.31 -7.87
N GLN A 142 14.60 -9.09 -6.70
CA GLN A 142 14.46 -7.82 -5.97
C GLN A 142 14.92 -6.60 -6.77
N ARG A 143 16.05 -6.70 -7.47
CA ARG A 143 16.58 -5.58 -8.27
C ARG A 143 15.69 -5.19 -9.45
N GLN A 144 14.87 -6.13 -9.91
CA GLN A 144 13.94 -5.93 -11.01
C GLN A 144 12.50 -5.81 -10.52
N ALA A 145 12.25 -6.06 -9.23
CA ALA A 145 10.91 -6.10 -8.63
C ALA A 145 9.92 -6.96 -9.44
N VAL A 146 10.36 -8.14 -9.83
CA VAL A 146 9.59 -9.14 -10.59
C VAL A 146 9.44 -10.39 -9.75
N CYS A 147 8.22 -10.89 -9.60
CA CYS A 147 7.95 -12.22 -9.06
C CYS A 147 7.82 -13.22 -10.22
N GLU A 148 8.47 -14.36 -10.09
CA GLU A 148 8.34 -15.51 -10.98
C GLU A 148 7.88 -16.73 -10.18
N VAL A 149 6.89 -17.44 -10.71
CA VAL A 149 6.47 -18.76 -10.22
C VAL A 149 6.59 -19.75 -11.37
N VAL A 150 7.24 -20.88 -11.12
CA VAL A 150 7.40 -21.97 -12.10
C VAL A 150 6.82 -23.23 -11.50
N TRP A 151 6.00 -23.95 -12.25
CA TRP A 151 5.45 -25.25 -11.90
C TRP A 151 6.17 -26.37 -12.64
N LYS A 152 6.21 -27.57 -12.07
CA LYS A 152 6.84 -28.75 -12.66
C LYS A 152 6.23 -29.18 -14.00
N SER A 153 4.99 -28.74 -14.29
CA SER A 153 4.35 -28.91 -15.60
C SER A 153 5.02 -28.11 -16.73
N GLY A 154 5.88 -27.15 -16.40
CA GLY A 154 6.44 -26.20 -17.35
C GLY A 154 5.64 -24.89 -17.47
N VAL A 155 4.48 -24.80 -16.82
CA VAL A 155 3.74 -23.52 -16.72
C VAL A 155 4.55 -22.53 -15.90
N SER A 156 4.56 -21.29 -16.30
CA SER A 156 5.21 -20.20 -15.55
C SER A 156 4.35 -18.94 -15.48
N LEU A 157 4.54 -18.18 -14.41
CA LEU A 157 4.02 -16.82 -14.19
C LEU A 157 5.20 -15.88 -14.00
N ARG A 158 5.17 -14.72 -14.66
CA ARG A 158 5.94 -13.53 -14.27
C ARG A 158 5.00 -12.38 -14.03
N CYS A 159 5.19 -11.65 -12.93
CA CYS A 159 4.37 -10.49 -12.61
C CYS A 159 5.18 -9.39 -11.92
N PHE A 160 4.74 -8.14 -12.11
CA PHE A 160 5.33 -6.98 -11.47
C PHE A 160 4.29 -5.84 -11.33
N VAL A 161 4.49 -4.97 -10.34
CA VAL A 161 3.81 -3.68 -10.24
C VAL A 161 4.75 -2.63 -10.82
N HIS A 162 4.28 -1.88 -11.81
CA HIS A 162 5.12 -0.88 -12.49
C HIS A 162 5.60 0.19 -11.50
N ALA A 163 6.89 0.52 -11.53
CA ALA A 163 7.54 1.37 -10.52
C ALA A 163 6.91 2.75 -10.31
N GLN A 164 6.27 3.35 -11.33
CA GLN A 164 5.77 4.73 -11.31
C GLN A 164 4.31 4.88 -11.79
N LYS A 165 3.76 3.90 -12.51
CA LYS A 165 2.39 3.95 -13.02
C LYS A 165 1.48 3.05 -12.19
N PRO A 166 0.21 3.41 -11.96
CA PRO A 166 -0.71 2.61 -11.14
C PRO A 166 -1.23 1.38 -11.91
N VAL A 167 -0.32 0.55 -12.41
CA VAL A 167 -0.62 -0.69 -13.13
C VAL A 167 0.25 -1.85 -12.63
N GLY A 168 -0.37 -3.02 -12.51
CA GLY A 168 0.34 -4.28 -12.32
C GLY A 168 0.18 -5.17 -13.56
N TRP A 169 1.21 -5.92 -13.89
CA TRP A 169 1.27 -6.80 -15.05
C TRP A 169 1.47 -8.25 -14.65
N PHE A 170 0.88 -9.16 -15.40
CA PHE A 170 1.14 -10.60 -15.31
C PHE A 170 1.29 -11.23 -16.68
N ILE A 171 2.13 -12.25 -16.75
CA ILE A 171 2.37 -13.09 -17.94
C ILE A 171 2.33 -14.53 -17.48
N PHE A 172 1.40 -15.32 -18.02
CA PHE A 172 1.44 -16.77 -17.93
C PHE A 172 1.91 -17.38 -19.25
N GLU A 173 2.73 -18.42 -19.19
CA GLU A 173 3.19 -19.20 -20.33
C GLU A 173 2.93 -20.69 -20.06
N GLY A 174 2.58 -21.45 -21.10
CA GLY A 174 2.24 -22.87 -21.03
C GLY A 174 0.80 -23.14 -20.54
N VAL A 175 -0.12 -22.19 -20.68
CA VAL A 175 -1.51 -22.31 -20.20
C VAL A 175 -2.49 -22.73 -21.28
N GLU A 176 -3.51 -23.51 -20.87
CA GLU A 176 -4.58 -24.00 -21.74
C GLU A 176 -5.47 -22.89 -22.30
N ALA A 177 -6.25 -23.20 -23.34
CA ALA A 177 -7.01 -22.21 -24.11
C ALA A 177 -8.14 -21.53 -23.30
N ASP A 178 -8.69 -22.19 -22.30
CA ASP A 178 -9.76 -21.71 -21.43
C ASP A 178 -9.28 -21.03 -20.13
N PHE A 179 -7.94 -21.04 -19.91
CA PHE A 179 -7.33 -20.37 -18.77
C PHE A 179 -7.53 -18.85 -18.85
N GLU A 180 -8.21 -18.26 -17.84
CA GLU A 180 -8.44 -16.81 -17.75
C GLU A 180 -8.40 -16.34 -16.29
N PRO A 181 -8.10 -15.03 -16.03
CA PRO A 181 -8.19 -14.46 -14.70
C PRO A 181 -9.65 -14.35 -14.23
N LEU A 182 -9.81 -14.40 -12.90
CA LEU A 182 -11.09 -14.14 -12.22
C LEU A 182 -10.90 -12.95 -11.27
N LEU A 183 -11.75 -11.93 -11.39
CA LEU A 183 -11.74 -10.79 -10.47
C LEU A 183 -12.69 -11.08 -9.31
N ILE A 184 -12.14 -11.16 -8.11
CA ILE A 184 -12.84 -11.54 -6.88
C ILE A 184 -12.94 -10.32 -5.96
N PRO A 185 -14.13 -9.76 -5.77
CA PRO A 185 -14.32 -8.63 -4.85
C PRO A 185 -14.18 -9.06 -3.39
N PRO A 186 -13.85 -8.13 -2.46
CA PRO A 186 -14.05 -8.35 -1.04
C PRO A 186 -15.54 -8.59 -0.75
N SER A 187 -15.85 -9.43 0.25
CA SER A 187 -17.22 -9.68 0.67
C SER A 187 -17.64 -8.67 1.72
N TYR A 188 -18.58 -7.79 1.39
CA TYR A 188 -19.22 -6.84 2.30
C TYR A 188 -20.63 -7.29 2.75
N ASN A 189 -21.16 -8.38 2.20
CA ASN A 189 -22.49 -8.90 2.46
C ASN A 189 -22.49 -10.19 3.33
N GLU A 190 -21.32 -10.68 3.71
CA GLU A 190 -21.19 -11.87 4.55
C GLU A 190 -20.31 -11.57 5.78
N GLU A 191 -20.81 -11.97 6.94
CA GLU A 191 -20.06 -11.81 8.18
C GLU A 191 -18.99 -12.90 8.33
N VAL A 192 -17.74 -12.49 8.38
CA VAL A 192 -16.61 -13.38 8.71
C VAL A 192 -16.40 -13.33 10.22
N ARG A 193 -16.42 -14.50 10.87
CA ARG A 193 -16.19 -14.60 12.32
C ARG A 193 -14.78 -14.15 12.66
N HIS A 194 -14.69 -13.30 13.66
CA HIS A 194 -13.43 -12.83 14.21
C HIS A 194 -12.70 -13.99 14.90
N THR A 195 -11.47 -14.26 14.48
CA THR A 195 -10.60 -15.31 15.06
C THR A 195 -9.30 -14.75 15.64
N ALA A 196 -9.06 -13.44 15.49
CA ALA A 196 -7.84 -12.79 15.94
C ALA A 196 -7.93 -12.30 17.39
N GLU A 197 -6.77 -12.17 18.03
CA GLU A 197 -6.65 -11.58 19.38
C GLU A 197 -6.86 -10.05 19.38
N ASP A 198 -6.71 -9.39 18.22
CA ASP A 198 -6.94 -7.96 18.07
C ASP A 198 -8.44 -7.65 17.96
N HIS A 199 -8.98 -7.06 19.01
CA HIS A 199 -10.39 -6.66 19.09
C HIS A 199 -10.81 -5.57 18.11
N SER A 200 -9.88 -4.86 17.47
CA SER A 200 -10.17 -3.88 16.42
C SER A 200 -10.40 -4.51 15.05
N GLN A 201 -10.04 -5.78 14.86
CA GLN A 201 -10.31 -6.51 13.64
C GLN A 201 -11.78 -6.92 13.53
N HIS A 202 -12.49 -6.25 12.64
CA HIS A 202 -13.88 -6.53 12.34
C HIS A 202 -14.06 -7.13 10.96
N SER A 203 -15.12 -7.91 10.75
CA SER A 203 -15.57 -8.31 9.42
C SER A 203 -15.87 -7.08 8.56
N LEU A 204 -15.51 -7.12 7.27
CA LEU A 204 -15.84 -6.08 6.30
C LEU A 204 -17.35 -5.81 6.23
N PHE A 205 -18.18 -6.85 6.49
CA PHE A 205 -19.64 -6.75 6.58
C PHE A 205 -20.10 -5.64 7.55
N ARG A 206 -19.38 -5.43 8.66
CA ARG A 206 -19.75 -4.43 9.67
C ARG A 206 -19.59 -2.97 9.22
N LEU A 207 -18.90 -2.71 8.10
CA LEU A 207 -18.85 -1.39 7.49
C LEU A 207 -20.23 -0.95 6.95
N GLY A 208 -21.11 -1.94 6.66
CA GLY A 208 -22.45 -1.69 6.16
C GLY A 208 -22.51 -1.19 4.71
N TYR A 209 -21.49 -1.53 3.90
CA TYR A 209 -21.46 -1.16 2.50
C TYR A 209 -22.40 -2.02 1.66
N GLU A 210 -22.96 -1.42 0.63
CA GLU A 210 -23.57 -2.17 -0.45
C GLU A 210 -22.48 -2.94 -1.22
N GLN A 211 -22.74 -4.23 -1.52
CA GLN A 211 -21.79 -5.05 -2.26
C GLN A 211 -21.64 -4.55 -3.69
N GLY A 212 -20.43 -4.21 -4.08
CA GLY A 212 -20.10 -3.82 -5.45
C GLY A 212 -20.25 -4.98 -6.45
N LYS A 213 -20.27 -4.62 -7.73
CA LYS A 213 -20.49 -5.58 -8.83
C LYS A 213 -19.25 -5.71 -9.70
N VAL A 214 -18.97 -6.95 -10.10
CA VAL A 214 -18.00 -7.27 -11.15
C VAL A 214 -18.76 -7.36 -12.48
N GLU A 215 -18.33 -6.60 -13.45
CA GLU A 215 -18.87 -6.59 -14.80
C GLU A 215 -17.83 -7.06 -15.80
N ARG A 216 -18.21 -8.01 -16.67
CA ARG A 216 -17.42 -8.37 -17.85
C ARG A 216 -17.79 -7.42 -18.99
N THR A 217 -17.00 -6.38 -19.18
CA THR A 217 -17.29 -5.31 -20.14
C THR A 217 -16.86 -5.67 -21.57
N LEU A 218 -15.86 -6.55 -21.72
CA LEU A 218 -15.39 -7.17 -22.97
C LEU A 218 -15.07 -8.63 -22.72
N SER A 219 -14.85 -9.41 -23.78
CA SER A 219 -14.41 -10.82 -23.66
C SER A 219 -13.11 -10.99 -22.87
N ASP A 220 -12.28 -9.96 -22.83
CA ASP A 220 -10.95 -9.90 -22.25
C ASP A 220 -10.79 -8.83 -21.15
N LYS A 221 -11.91 -8.41 -20.52
CA LYS A 221 -11.88 -7.34 -19.52
C LYS A 221 -12.96 -7.46 -18.46
N PHE A 222 -12.55 -7.37 -17.18
CA PHE A 222 -13.45 -7.19 -16.04
C PHE A 222 -13.25 -5.80 -15.41
N VAL A 223 -14.32 -5.25 -14.86
CA VAL A 223 -14.34 -4.05 -14.02
C VAL A 223 -15.18 -4.33 -12.78
N TYR A 224 -14.65 -3.95 -11.64
CA TYR A 224 -15.31 -3.99 -10.34
C TYR A 224 -15.44 -2.57 -9.80
N ASN A 225 -16.63 -2.18 -9.38
CA ASN A 225 -16.92 -0.89 -8.76
C ASN A 225 -17.51 -1.12 -7.37
N GLN A 226 -16.91 -0.51 -6.35
CA GLN A 226 -17.31 -0.63 -4.96
C GLN A 226 -17.67 0.73 -4.38
N PRO A 227 -18.94 0.94 -3.97
CA PRO A 227 -19.32 2.09 -3.15
C PRO A 227 -18.76 1.92 -1.72
N GLY A 228 -18.29 3.00 -1.13
CA GLY A 228 -17.77 3.05 0.23
C GLY A 228 -18.57 3.99 1.13
N TRP A 229 -17.91 4.59 2.12
CA TRP A 229 -18.53 5.55 3.02
C TRP A 229 -18.74 6.92 2.36
N GLY A 230 -19.93 7.50 2.50
CA GLY A 230 -20.28 8.80 1.91
C GLY A 230 -20.16 8.76 0.39
N ASP A 231 -19.42 9.70 -0.18
CA ASP A 231 -19.15 9.78 -1.63
C ASP A 231 -17.90 9.00 -2.05
N PHE A 232 -17.25 8.28 -1.14
CA PHE A 232 -16.08 7.47 -1.48
C PHE A 232 -16.50 6.24 -2.29
N SER A 233 -15.74 5.95 -3.32
CA SER A 233 -15.84 4.70 -4.09
C SER A 233 -14.48 4.35 -4.68
N TYR A 234 -14.32 3.09 -5.09
CA TYR A 234 -13.15 2.68 -5.83
C TYR A 234 -13.49 1.70 -6.95
N SER A 235 -12.59 1.62 -7.91
CA SER A 235 -12.72 0.74 -9.07
C SER A 235 -11.46 -0.09 -9.26
N VAL A 236 -11.65 -1.35 -9.65
CA VAL A 236 -10.58 -2.26 -10.06
C VAL A 236 -10.88 -2.74 -11.47
N ALA A 237 -9.90 -2.67 -12.35
CA ALA A 237 -10.02 -3.20 -13.70
C ALA A 237 -8.87 -4.17 -14.00
N VAL A 238 -9.18 -5.21 -14.75
CA VAL A 238 -8.20 -6.14 -15.32
C VAL A 238 -8.54 -6.35 -16.80
N LYS A 239 -7.50 -6.34 -17.63
CA LYS A 239 -7.59 -6.63 -19.07
C LYS A 239 -6.47 -7.57 -19.47
N TRP A 240 -6.75 -8.51 -20.39
CA TRP A 240 -5.74 -9.46 -20.85
C TRP A 240 -5.85 -9.73 -22.34
N LYS A 241 -4.78 -10.26 -22.92
CA LYS A 241 -4.73 -10.78 -24.28
C LYS A 241 -4.08 -12.14 -24.28
N ARG A 242 -4.60 -13.02 -25.15
CA ARG A 242 -4.07 -14.38 -25.36
C ARG A 242 -3.27 -14.46 -26.65
N PHE A 243 -2.16 -15.20 -26.58
CA PHE A 243 -1.27 -15.49 -27.70
C PHE A 243 -0.88 -16.99 -27.65
N GLY A 244 -1.75 -17.87 -28.19
CA GLY A 244 -1.59 -19.32 -28.04
C GLY A 244 -1.64 -19.76 -26.58
N GLU A 245 -0.60 -20.42 -26.09
CA GLU A 245 -0.45 -20.87 -24.70
C GLU A 245 0.06 -19.77 -23.75
N LYS A 246 0.11 -18.53 -24.20
CA LYS A 246 0.56 -17.37 -23.44
C LYS A 246 -0.59 -16.41 -23.20
N ILE A 247 -0.71 -15.88 -21.99
CA ILE A 247 -1.62 -14.80 -21.62
C ILE A 247 -0.85 -13.64 -21.00
N ILE A 248 -1.11 -12.42 -21.46
CA ILE A 248 -0.54 -11.19 -20.91
C ILE A 248 -1.70 -10.35 -20.40
N GLY A 249 -1.63 -9.92 -19.14
CA GLY A 249 -2.67 -9.09 -18.56
C GLY A 249 -2.12 -7.92 -17.76
N VAL A 250 -2.97 -6.93 -17.61
CA VAL A 250 -2.72 -5.71 -16.83
C VAL A 250 -3.91 -5.42 -15.94
N TRP A 251 -3.65 -4.96 -14.74
CA TRP A 251 -4.66 -4.52 -13.78
C TRP A 251 -4.33 -3.15 -13.20
N SER A 252 -5.35 -2.46 -12.71
CA SER A 252 -5.25 -1.18 -12.02
C SER A 252 -6.31 -1.03 -10.95
N VAL A 253 -6.02 -0.18 -9.96
CA VAL A 253 -6.97 0.24 -8.92
C VAL A 253 -6.99 1.75 -8.88
N THR A 254 -8.19 2.35 -8.88
CA THR A 254 -8.42 3.78 -8.70
C THR A 254 -9.44 4.02 -7.60
N SER A 255 -9.41 5.21 -6.99
CA SER A 255 -10.40 5.66 -6.02
C SER A 255 -11.05 6.95 -6.50
N SER A 256 -12.19 7.34 -5.92
CA SER A 256 -12.86 8.62 -6.19
C SER A 256 -12.02 9.85 -5.80
N LEU A 257 -10.86 9.66 -5.14
CA LEU A 257 -9.91 10.72 -4.81
C LEU A 257 -9.01 11.11 -6.00
N VAL A 258 -9.00 10.32 -7.08
CA VAL A 258 -8.26 10.59 -8.31
C VAL A 258 -9.20 10.71 -9.50
N LYS A 259 -8.73 11.35 -10.57
CA LYS A 259 -9.57 11.60 -11.78
C LYS A 259 -9.54 10.45 -12.78
N GLU A 260 -8.50 9.63 -12.71
CA GLU A 260 -8.29 8.53 -13.65
C GLU A 260 -9.22 7.36 -13.35
N GLU A 261 -9.73 6.72 -14.40
CA GLU A 261 -10.58 5.53 -14.33
C GLU A 261 -9.73 4.26 -14.52
N ALA A 262 -9.86 3.28 -13.64
CA ALA A 262 -9.11 2.02 -13.72
C ALA A 262 -9.29 1.32 -15.08
N SER A 263 -10.51 1.36 -15.61
CA SER A 263 -10.86 0.80 -16.92
C SER A 263 -10.11 1.46 -18.07
N GLN A 264 -9.95 2.79 -18.05
CA GLN A 264 -9.18 3.52 -19.05
C GLN A 264 -7.68 3.24 -18.93
N ILE A 265 -7.15 3.22 -17.70
CA ILE A 265 -5.72 2.95 -17.44
C ILE A 265 -5.31 1.58 -18.03
N VAL A 266 -6.10 0.52 -17.81
CA VAL A 266 -5.75 -0.80 -18.36
C VAL A 266 -5.88 -0.87 -19.88
N ASP A 267 -6.80 -0.11 -20.49
CA ASP A 267 -6.92 -0.02 -21.95
C ASP A 267 -5.69 0.66 -22.55
N GLU A 268 -5.28 1.80 -22.00
CA GLU A 268 -4.09 2.53 -22.43
C GLU A 268 -2.82 1.72 -22.26
N ALA A 269 -2.67 1.06 -21.09
CA ALA A 269 -1.51 0.22 -20.80
C ALA A 269 -1.42 -0.98 -21.78
N MET A 270 -2.53 -1.68 -22.01
CA MET A 270 -2.57 -2.82 -22.93
C MET A 270 -2.28 -2.40 -24.38
N ASN A 271 -2.71 -1.20 -24.79
CA ASN A 271 -2.43 -0.67 -26.12
C ASN A 271 -0.96 -0.24 -26.30
N ALA A 272 -0.35 0.33 -25.28
CA ALA A 272 1.06 0.69 -25.29
C ALA A 272 2.00 -0.52 -25.23
N GLY A 273 1.52 -1.63 -24.68
CA GLY A 273 2.24 -2.89 -24.56
C GLY A 273 3.16 -2.99 -23.35
N ILE A 274 3.32 -4.21 -22.85
CA ILE A 274 4.08 -4.50 -21.63
C ILE A 274 5.57 -4.13 -21.75
N GLU A 275 6.16 -4.23 -22.95
CA GLU A 275 7.59 -3.96 -23.16
C GLU A 275 7.97 -2.52 -22.82
N ALA A 276 7.16 -1.54 -23.27
CA ALA A 276 7.36 -0.12 -22.95
C ALA A 276 7.27 0.15 -21.45
N TYR A 277 6.33 -0.52 -20.78
CA TYR A 277 6.20 -0.44 -19.31
C TYR A 277 7.36 -1.11 -18.60
N TYR A 278 7.76 -2.29 -19.02
CA TYR A 278 8.86 -3.03 -18.38
C TYR A 278 10.19 -2.28 -18.48
N GLN A 279 10.48 -1.66 -19.63
CA GLN A 279 11.69 -0.87 -19.81
C GLN A 279 11.77 0.32 -18.83
N THR A 280 10.67 1.05 -18.65
CA THR A 280 10.62 2.19 -17.71
C THR A 280 10.61 1.73 -16.25
N HIS A 281 9.99 0.58 -15.96
CA HIS A 281 10.04 -0.08 -14.66
C HIS A 281 11.48 -0.46 -14.28
N GLN A 282 12.20 -1.15 -15.15
CA GLN A 282 13.60 -1.53 -14.91
C GLN A 282 14.51 -0.30 -14.72
N ASN A 283 14.33 0.73 -15.54
CA ASN A 283 15.13 1.95 -15.44
C ASN A 283 14.97 2.61 -14.06
N TRP A 284 13.74 2.68 -13.54
CA TRP A 284 13.50 3.24 -12.21
C TRP A 284 14.18 2.41 -11.12
N TRP A 285 14.03 1.08 -11.12
CA TRP A 285 14.64 0.21 -10.13
C TRP A 285 16.18 0.22 -10.20
N ASN A 286 16.75 0.29 -11.39
CA ASN A 286 18.21 0.44 -11.55
C ASN A 286 18.73 1.76 -10.94
N ILE A 287 18.02 2.88 -11.15
CA ILE A 287 18.34 4.16 -10.53
C ILE A 287 18.20 4.07 -9.01
N PHE A 288 17.11 3.48 -8.52
CA PHE A 288 16.85 3.31 -7.09
C PHE A 288 18.00 2.54 -6.40
N TYR A 289 18.35 1.36 -6.91
CA TYR A 289 19.44 0.56 -6.34
C TYR A 289 20.87 1.14 -6.57
N SER A 290 21.04 2.10 -7.46
CA SER A 290 22.32 2.76 -7.69
C SER A 290 22.67 3.82 -6.62
N ARG A 291 21.69 4.26 -5.82
CA ARG A 291 21.85 5.35 -4.86
C ARG A 291 22.65 4.96 -3.61
N SER A 292 22.54 3.72 -3.22
CA SER A 292 23.20 3.22 -2.00
C SER A 292 23.53 1.74 -2.12
N SER A 293 24.63 1.33 -1.53
CA SER A 293 25.02 -0.09 -1.43
C SER A 293 25.69 -0.38 -0.11
N LEU A 294 25.50 -1.61 0.35
CA LEU A 294 26.08 -2.10 1.59
C LEU A 294 26.69 -3.49 1.36
N THR A 295 27.87 -3.73 1.91
CA THR A 295 28.47 -5.06 1.96
C THR A 295 28.90 -5.37 3.38
N LEU A 296 28.42 -6.49 3.93
CA LEU A 296 28.70 -6.92 5.29
C LEU A 296 29.42 -8.29 5.29
N PRO A 297 30.25 -8.57 6.30
CA PRO A 297 30.78 -9.91 6.52
C PRO A 297 29.68 -10.95 6.74
N ASP A 298 28.65 -10.61 7.53
CA ASP A 298 27.46 -11.43 7.77
C ASP A 298 26.47 -11.30 6.61
N LYS A 299 26.37 -12.36 5.83
CA LYS A 299 25.50 -12.38 4.61
C LYS A 299 24.01 -12.50 4.91
N VAL A 300 23.64 -12.95 6.11
CA VAL A 300 22.24 -12.99 6.55
C VAL A 300 21.74 -11.56 6.81
N ILE A 301 22.53 -10.77 7.56
CA ILE A 301 22.20 -9.36 7.83
C ILE A 301 22.26 -8.53 6.54
N GLU A 302 23.25 -8.76 5.66
CA GLU A 302 23.31 -8.11 4.34
C GLU A 302 22.05 -8.39 3.50
N LYS A 303 21.62 -9.65 3.43
CA LYS A 303 20.41 -10.04 2.71
C LYS A 303 19.17 -9.38 3.33
N GLN A 304 19.05 -9.36 4.67
CA GLN A 304 17.95 -8.66 5.34
C GLN A 304 17.93 -7.16 5.02
N TYR A 305 19.09 -6.49 5.01
CA TYR A 305 19.16 -5.08 4.58
C TYR A 305 18.55 -4.88 3.17
N TYR A 306 18.94 -5.70 2.19
CA TYR A 306 18.41 -5.57 0.83
C TYR A 306 16.92 -5.93 0.72
N ASN A 307 16.42 -6.86 1.57
CA ASN A 307 14.99 -7.13 1.67
C ASN A 307 14.23 -5.88 2.14
N GLU A 308 14.74 -5.16 3.14
CA GLU A 308 14.13 -3.91 3.62
C GLU A 308 14.22 -2.80 2.56
N ILE A 309 15.36 -2.65 1.88
CA ILE A 309 15.51 -1.69 0.77
C ILE A 309 14.49 -1.99 -0.36
N TYR A 310 14.28 -3.25 -0.70
CA TYR A 310 13.25 -3.63 -1.67
C TYR A 310 11.86 -3.19 -1.22
N LYS A 311 11.49 -3.49 0.04
CA LYS A 311 10.19 -3.06 0.59
C LYS A 311 10.06 -1.53 0.59
N MET A 312 11.08 -0.79 1.02
CA MET A 312 11.09 0.68 0.96
C MET A 312 10.81 1.19 -0.46
N GLY A 313 11.48 0.65 -1.47
CA GLY A 313 11.24 0.97 -2.88
C GLY A 313 9.85 0.58 -3.38
N SER A 314 9.19 -0.37 -2.74
CA SER A 314 7.85 -0.82 -3.10
C SER A 314 6.72 0.00 -2.46
N ILE A 315 6.96 0.69 -1.33
CA ILE A 315 5.89 1.31 -0.52
C ILE A 315 6.04 2.82 -0.28
N SER A 316 7.06 3.46 -0.85
CA SER A 316 7.25 4.91 -0.67
C SER A 316 7.66 5.63 -1.94
N ARG A 317 7.02 6.75 -2.23
CA ARG A 317 7.30 7.70 -3.32
C ARG A 317 7.06 9.13 -2.83
N LYS A 318 7.69 10.11 -3.49
CA LYS A 318 7.54 11.54 -3.16
C LYS A 318 6.10 12.05 -3.28
N ASP A 319 5.34 11.49 -4.20
CA ASP A 319 3.98 11.93 -4.55
C ASP A 319 2.91 10.93 -4.08
N SER A 320 3.26 9.97 -3.21
CA SER A 320 2.33 9.01 -2.63
C SER A 320 1.95 9.37 -1.20
N TYR A 321 0.85 8.78 -0.74
CA TYR A 321 0.57 8.74 0.69
C TYR A 321 1.69 7.99 1.44
N PRO A 322 1.96 8.36 2.72
CA PRO A 322 3.01 7.71 3.48
C PRO A 322 2.69 6.26 3.84
N ILE A 323 3.69 5.58 4.38
CA ILE A 323 3.56 4.21 4.87
C ILE A 323 2.66 4.20 6.09
N SER A 324 1.48 3.58 5.98
CA SER A 324 0.62 3.20 7.10
C SER A 324 0.98 1.80 7.59
N LEU A 325 0.29 1.26 8.60
CA LEU A 325 0.53 -0.11 9.07
C LEU A 325 0.38 -1.16 7.96
N GLN A 326 -0.47 -0.93 6.98
CA GLN A 326 -0.71 -1.84 5.86
C GLN A 326 -0.13 -1.35 4.53
N SER A 327 0.09 -0.05 4.37
CA SER A 327 0.51 0.56 3.11
C SER A 327 -0.36 0.10 1.93
N VAL A 328 0.23 -0.59 0.95
CA VAL A 328 -0.45 -1.17 -0.24
C VAL A 328 -0.61 -2.69 -0.17
N TRP A 329 -0.46 -3.28 1.04
CA TRP A 329 -0.53 -4.73 1.27
C TRP A 329 -1.52 -5.04 2.41
N THR A 330 -2.80 -4.83 2.15
CA THR A 330 -3.86 -4.96 3.14
C THR A 330 -4.27 -6.43 3.35
N ALA A 331 -4.76 -6.73 4.55
CA ALA A 331 -5.30 -8.04 4.91
C ALA A 331 -6.33 -8.54 3.89
N ASP A 332 -6.20 -9.80 3.47
CA ASP A 332 -7.09 -10.46 2.49
C ASP A 332 -7.72 -11.73 3.08
N ASN A 333 -8.46 -11.54 4.14
CA ASN A 333 -9.12 -12.61 4.89
C ASN A 333 -10.62 -12.31 5.20
N GLY A 334 -11.20 -11.31 4.54
CA GLY A 334 -12.60 -10.87 4.77
C GLY A 334 -12.78 -10.00 6.01
N GLN A 335 -11.68 -9.60 6.66
CA GLN A 335 -11.67 -8.74 7.84
C GLN A 335 -10.97 -7.42 7.52
N LEU A 336 -11.26 -6.41 8.35
CA LEU A 336 -10.45 -5.19 8.39
C LEU A 336 -9.03 -5.54 8.88
N PRO A 337 -8.02 -4.76 8.46
CA PRO A 337 -6.65 -5.03 8.88
C PRO A 337 -6.46 -4.83 10.39
N PRO A 338 -5.44 -5.48 10.97
CA PRO A 338 -5.02 -5.22 12.35
C PRO A 338 -4.82 -3.73 12.59
N TRP A 339 -5.26 -3.24 13.77
CA TRP A 339 -5.16 -1.82 14.14
C TRP A 339 -5.80 -0.88 13.11
N LYS A 340 -6.80 -1.36 12.36
CA LYS A 340 -7.50 -0.61 11.30
C LYS A 340 -6.57 -0.09 10.18
N GLY A 341 -5.33 -0.58 10.11
CA GLY A 341 -4.33 -0.18 9.14
C GLY A 341 -3.92 1.29 9.21
N ASP A 342 -3.98 1.89 10.38
CA ASP A 342 -3.81 3.32 10.63
C ASP A 342 -2.40 3.89 10.35
N TYR A 343 -2.27 5.20 10.48
CA TYR A 343 -0.97 5.88 10.61
C TYR A 343 -0.60 5.94 12.09
N HIS A 344 0.37 5.11 12.47
CA HIS A 344 0.83 4.93 13.84
C HIS A 344 2.04 5.83 14.09
N HIS A 345 1.76 7.09 14.51
CA HIS A 345 2.77 8.13 14.71
C HIS A 345 3.43 8.11 16.08
N ASP A 346 3.20 7.10 16.87
CA ASP A 346 3.87 6.93 18.17
C ASP A 346 5.17 6.12 18.08
N LEU A 347 5.39 5.38 16.97
CA LEU A 347 6.62 4.64 16.70
C LEU A 347 6.74 4.20 15.22
N ASN A 348 5.75 3.44 14.74
CA ASN A 348 5.85 2.63 13.51
C ASN A 348 6.16 3.46 12.26
N THR A 349 5.42 4.57 12.07
CA THR A 349 5.62 5.43 10.91
C THR A 349 7.02 6.08 10.94
N GLN A 350 7.47 6.56 12.09
CA GLN A 350 8.81 7.16 12.24
C GLN A 350 9.91 6.16 11.91
N LEU A 351 9.85 4.94 12.47
CA LEU A 351 10.85 3.90 12.19
C LEU A 351 10.89 3.52 10.71
N SER A 352 9.74 3.48 10.04
CA SER A 352 9.66 3.17 8.61
C SER A 352 10.41 4.19 7.74
N TYR A 353 10.56 5.45 8.20
CA TYR A 353 11.20 6.52 7.41
C TYR A 353 12.65 6.82 7.79
N TRP A 354 13.16 6.43 8.95
CA TRP A 354 14.56 6.69 9.31
C TRP A 354 15.56 6.12 8.31
N PRO A 355 15.42 4.89 7.78
CA PRO A 355 16.37 4.33 6.82
C PRO A 355 16.45 5.12 5.50
N PHE A 356 15.41 5.85 5.11
CA PHE A 356 15.43 6.64 3.88
C PHE A 356 16.48 7.76 3.92
N TYR A 357 16.68 8.40 5.09
CA TYR A 357 17.67 9.48 5.23
C TYR A 357 19.08 8.93 5.17
N THR A 358 19.39 7.92 5.98
CA THR A 358 20.74 7.32 6.04
C THR A 358 21.09 6.53 4.79
N GLY A 359 20.09 5.95 4.11
CA GLY A 359 20.25 5.18 2.86
C GLY A 359 20.31 6.04 1.60
N ASN A 360 20.22 7.37 1.68
CA ASN A 360 20.22 8.28 0.53
C ASN A 360 18.97 8.12 -0.39
N TYR A 361 17.81 7.75 0.19
CA TYR A 361 16.52 7.65 -0.52
C TYR A 361 15.61 8.84 -0.18
N LEU A 362 16.19 10.06 -0.22
CA LEU A 362 15.52 11.27 0.24
C LEU A 362 14.26 11.61 -0.56
N GLU A 363 14.29 11.36 -1.87
CA GLU A 363 13.14 11.59 -2.75
C GLU A 363 11.93 10.75 -2.31
N GLU A 364 12.13 9.48 -2.01
CA GLU A 364 11.07 8.58 -1.58
C GLU A 364 10.51 8.96 -0.19
N SER A 365 11.33 9.50 0.70
CA SER A 365 10.88 9.95 2.04
C SER A 365 9.99 11.20 1.98
N TYR A 366 10.04 11.97 0.89
CA TYR A 366 9.37 13.27 0.80
C TYR A 366 7.84 13.18 0.88
N GLY A 367 7.24 12.08 0.41
CA GLY A 367 5.79 11.85 0.50
C GLY A 367 5.25 11.95 1.93
N TYR A 368 6.02 11.48 2.92
CA TYR A 368 5.67 11.61 4.34
C TYR A 368 5.65 13.07 4.81
N LEU A 369 6.72 13.81 4.52
CA LEU A 369 6.84 15.21 4.90
C LEU A 369 5.78 16.07 4.21
N HIS A 370 5.50 15.77 2.95
CA HIS A 370 4.46 16.45 2.16
C HIS A 370 3.06 16.22 2.76
N THR A 371 2.77 14.99 3.16
CA THR A 371 1.48 14.65 3.80
C THR A 371 1.33 15.36 5.16
N LEU A 372 2.32 15.31 6.03
CA LEU A 372 2.30 16.03 7.31
C LEU A 372 2.11 17.55 7.11
N TRP A 373 2.73 18.09 6.09
CA TRP A 373 2.55 19.51 5.73
C TRP A 373 1.13 19.82 5.25
N ASN A 374 0.56 18.98 4.40
CA ASN A 374 -0.81 19.17 3.90
C ASN A 374 -1.86 19.01 5.01
N GLN A 375 -1.56 18.24 6.02
CA GLN A 375 -2.41 18.04 7.22
C GLN A 375 -2.29 19.17 8.26
N LEU A 376 -1.44 20.18 8.07
CA LEU A 376 -1.21 21.28 9.04
C LEU A 376 -2.51 21.90 9.55
N LYS A 377 -3.45 22.19 8.66
CA LYS A 377 -4.74 22.82 9.05
C LYS A 377 -5.54 21.92 9.97
N GLU A 378 -5.62 20.65 9.66
CA GLU A 378 -6.34 19.65 10.46
C GLU A 378 -5.65 19.43 11.81
N ASN A 379 -4.34 19.27 11.82
CA ASN A 379 -3.56 19.05 13.02
C ASN A 379 -3.57 20.28 13.96
N LYS A 380 -3.59 21.50 13.43
CA LYS A 380 -3.80 22.73 14.23
C LYS A 380 -5.23 22.81 14.78
N ARG A 381 -6.23 22.33 14.04
CA ARG A 381 -7.61 22.20 14.54
C ARG A 381 -7.65 21.21 15.71
N TYR A 382 -7.07 20.03 15.56
CA TYR A 382 -6.93 19.03 16.61
C TYR A 382 -6.24 19.61 17.86
N THR A 383 -5.11 20.32 17.68
CA THR A 383 -4.34 20.93 18.78
C THR A 383 -5.21 21.90 19.59
N ARG A 384 -5.92 22.80 18.92
CA ARG A 384 -6.82 23.74 19.59
C ARG A 384 -7.99 23.06 20.30
N THR A 385 -8.61 22.08 19.63
CA THR A 385 -9.79 21.41 20.17
C THR A 385 -9.43 20.53 21.37
N TYR A 386 -8.37 19.72 21.24
CA TYR A 386 -8.03 18.73 22.28
C TYR A 386 -7.15 19.31 23.39
N PHE A 387 -6.09 20.06 23.04
CA PHE A 387 -5.15 20.62 24.01
C PHE A 387 -5.50 22.04 24.48
N GLY A 388 -6.36 22.76 23.78
CA GLY A 388 -6.70 24.13 24.09
C GLY A 388 -5.59 25.14 23.86
N THR A 389 -4.61 24.82 22.99
CA THR A 389 -3.43 25.64 22.70
C THR A 389 -3.35 26.00 21.21
N GLU A 390 -2.57 27.01 20.90
CA GLU A 390 -2.13 27.28 19.52
C GLU A 390 -0.95 26.38 19.15
N GLY A 391 -0.50 26.48 17.89
CA GLY A 391 0.61 25.69 17.36
C GLY A 391 0.17 24.33 16.81
N LEU A 392 1.02 23.34 16.89
CA LEU A 392 0.85 22.06 16.20
C LEU A 392 1.19 20.87 17.08
N ASN A 393 0.20 20.01 17.34
CA ASN A 393 0.41 18.61 17.67
C ASN A 393 -0.29 17.71 16.65
N VAL A 394 0.11 16.45 16.58
CA VAL A 394 -0.42 15.44 15.64
C VAL A 394 -0.96 14.28 16.47
N PRO A 395 -2.12 13.70 16.11
CA PRO A 395 -2.59 12.49 16.77
C PRO A 395 -1.60 11.34 16.57
N GLY A 396 -1.36 10.56 17.63
CA GLY A 396 -0.49 9.37 17.57
C GLY A 396 -1.06 8.27 16.68
N VAL A 397 -2.38 8.18 16.59
CA VAL A 397 -3.12 7.27 15.70
C VAL A 397 -4.11 8.08 14.89
N CYS A 398 -3.96 8.07 13.57
CA CYS A 398 -4.80 8.89 12.70
C CYS A 398 -5.14 8.24 11.36
N THR A 399 -6.16 8.81 10.72
CA THR A 399 -6.59 8.44 9.36
C THR A 399 -5.64 9.00 8.29
N LEU A 400 -5.89 8.63 7.04
CA LEU A 400 -5.26 9.20 5.84
C LEU A 400 -5.28 10.75 5.81
N LEU A 401 -6.29 11.37 6.42
CA LEU A 401 -6.46 12.83 6.45
C LEU A 401 -5.87 13.49 7.72
N GLY A 402 -5.22 12.71 8.61
CA GLY A 402 -4.66 13.22 9.85
C GLY A 402 -5.67 13.38 10.98
N GLN A 403 -6.89 12.86 10.83
CA GLN A 403 -7.92 12.89 11.84
C GLN A 403 -7.67 11.82 12.91
N PRO A 404 -7.85 12.12 14.22
CA PRO A 404 -7.66 11.14 15.29
C PRO A 404 -8.64 9.97 15.14
N MET A 405 -8.18 8.77 15.48
CA MET A 405 -8.99 7.53 15.43
C MET A 405 -9.35 7.00 16.82
N GLY A 406 -8.74 7.50 17.88
CA GLY A 406 -8.90 6.94 19.22
C GLY A 406 -8.07 5.66 19.43
N GLY A 407 -8.57 4.78 20.28
CA GLY A 407 -7.79 3.68 20.82
C GLY A 407 -6.91 4.17 21.96
N TRP A 408 -6.24 3.30 22.66
CA TRP A 408 -5.40 3.60 23.85
C TRP A 408 -4.89 5.04 23.91
N CYS A 409 -5.64 5.92 24.58
CA CYS A 409 -5.50 7.38 24.44
C CYS A 409 -4.11 7.89 24.81
N GLN A 410 -3.36 7.19 25.68
CA GLN A 410 -1.98 7.52 26.03
C GLN A 410 -1.03 7.49 24.82
N TYR A 411 -1.33 6.70 23.79
CA TYR A 411 -0.59 6.61 22.54
C TYR A 411 -1.28 7.43 21.45
N SER A 412 -2.58 7.21 21.25
CA SER A 412 -3.33 7.81 20.13
C SER A 412 -3.49 9.32 20.25
N LEU A 413 -3.53 9.86 21.48
CA LEU A 413 -3.71 11.28 21.77
C LEU A 413 -2.52 11.86 22.53
N GLY A 414 -1.33 11.28 22.40
CA GLY A 414 -0.11 11.66 23.12
C GLY A 414 0.31 13.11 22.88
N PRO A 415 0.79 13.80 23.93
CA PRO A 415 1.12 15.24 23.84
C PRO A 415 2.46 15.54 23.16
N THR A 416 3.30 14.55 22.87
CA THR A 416 4.66 14.75 22.36
C THR A 416 4.89 14.27 20.93
N VAL A 417 3.85 13.82 20.25
CA VAL A 417 3.93 13.18 18.94
C VAL A 417 4.55 14.11 17.89
N SER A 418 4.08 15.35 17.80
CA SER A 418 4.61 16.32 16.83
C SER A 418 6.08 16.68 17.07
N ALA A 419 6.53 16.69 18.33
CA ALA A 419 7.93 16.91 18.66
C ALA A 419 8.82 15.82 18.05
N TRP A 420 8.40 14.56 18.13
CA TRP A 420 9.11 13.45 17.48
C TRP A 420 9.04 13.55 15.96
N LEU A 421 7.87 13.84 15.38
CA LEU A 421 7.70 14.00 13.93
C LEU A 421 8.55 15.12 13.35
N SER A 422 8.81 16.19 14.11
CA SER A 422 9.70 17.30 13.72
C SER A 422 11.10 16.82 13.35
N GLN A 423 11.56 15.72 13.93
CA GLN A 423 12.86 15.12 13.63
C GLN A 423 12.97 14.75 12.14
N HIS A 424 11.88 14.30 11.50
CA HIS A 424 11.90 13.93 10.10
C HIS A 424 12.12 15.13 9.17
N PHE A 425 11.52 16.30 9.47
CA PHE A 425 11.81 17.54 8.76
C PHE A 425 13.27 17.97 8.94
N TYR A 426 13.77 17.87 10.18
CA TYR A 426 15.16 18.19 10.49
C TYR A 426 16.14 17.25 9.78
N LEU A 427 15.92 15.94 9.81
CA LEU A 427 16.77 14.93 9.15
C LEU A 427 16.78 15.13 7.64
N TYR A 428 15.60 15.32 7.01
CA TYR A 428 15.53 15.60 5.58
C TYR A 428 16.40 16.79 5.20
N TRP A 429 16.25 17.92 5.92
CA TRP A 429 17.10 19.09 5.71
C TRP A 429 18.58 18.78 5.93
N LYS A 430 18.94 18.09 6.99
CA LYS A 430 20.36 17.79 7.31
C LYS A 430 21.02 16.91 6.25
N TYR A 431 20.30 15.95 5.70
CA TYR A 431 20.82 15.05 4.67
C TYR A 431 20.77 15.66 3.26
N SER A 432 19.72 16.42 2.93
CA SER A 432 19.58 17.07 1.63
C SER A 432 20.38 18.34 1.47
N GLN A 433 20.67 19.07 2.57
CA GLN A 433 21.21 20.44 2.60
C GLN A 433 20.35 21.44 1.78
N ASP A 434 19.08 21.11 1.54
CA ASP A 434 18.15 21.96 0.80
C ASP A 434 17.72 23.15 1.66
N ARG A 435 18.30 24.33 1.34
CA ARG A 435 18.01 25.58 2.04
C ARG A 435 16.57 26.05 1.80
N GLN A 436 16.01 25.77 0.63
CA GLN A 436 14.64 26.18 0.32
C GLN A 436 13.64 25.38 1.14
N PHE A 437 13.87 24.05 1.25
CA PHE A 437 13.08 23.20 2.14
C PHE A 437 13.18 23.65 3.61
N LEU A 438 14.37 24.04 4.07
CA LEU A 438 14.53 24.57 5.43
C LEU A 438 13.62 25.79 5.67
N ILE A 439 13.60 26.74 4.73
CA ILE A 439 12.87 28.01 4.87
C ILE A 439 11.35 27.79 4.72
N ASP A 440 10.94 26.99 3.74
CA ASP A 440 9.51 26.87 3.34
C ASP A 440 8.76 25.79 4.09
N ARG A 441 9.44 24.81 4.66
CA ARG A 441 8.84 23.61 5.27
C ARG A 441 9.38 23.33 6.68
N CYS A 442 10.68 23.11 6.81
CA CYS A 442 11.27 22.63 8.07
C CYS A 442 11.10 23.65 9.19
N TYR A 443 11.61 24.87 9.02
CA TYR A 443 11.54 25.90 10.06
C TYR A 443 10.10 26.28 10.42
N PRO A 444 9.17 26.54 9.47
CA PRO A 444 7.79 26.83 9.81
C PRO A 444 7.09 25.69 10.56
N TYR A 445 7.34 24.43 10.19
CA TYR A 445 6.77 23.28 10.88
C TYR A 445 7.26 23.19 12.34
N LEU A 446 8.58 23.27 12.54
CA LEU A 446 9.20 23.22 13.85
C LEU A 446 8.74 24.40 14.75
N LYS A 447 8.55 25.58 14.16
CA LYS A 447 8.04 26.75 14.87
C LYS A 447 6.63 26.53 15.44
N GLU A 448 5.73 25.94 14.64
CA GLU A 448 4.39 25.63 15.09
C GLU A 448 4.38 24.59 16.23
N VAL A 449 5.25 23.58 16.13
CA VAL A 449 5.44 22.58 17.19
C VAL A 449 6.00 23.24 18.47
N ALA A 450 6.97 24.12 18.35
CA ALA A 450 7.53 24.85 19.49
C ALA A 450 6.46 25.73 20.15
N THR A 451 5.63 26.44 19.37
CA THR A 451 4.52 27.25 19.88
C THR A 451 3.55 26.40 20.72
N TYR A 452 3.21 25.20 20.26
CA TYR A 452 2.37 24.27 21.01
C TYR A 452 3.04 23.85 22.33
N LEU A 453 4.30 23.42 22.28
CA LEU A 453 5.03 22.94 23.45
C LEU A 453 5.21 24.03 24.52
N GLU A 454 5.51 25.27 24.11
CA GLU A 454 5.64 26.42 25.02
C GLU A 454 4.33 26.72 25.78
N GLN A 455 3.17 26.54 25.13
CA GLN A 455 1.87 26.76 25.77
C GLN A 455 1.41 25.56 26.60
N PHE A 456 1.77 24.35 26.19
CA PHE A 456 1.34 23.12 26.83
C PHE A 456 2.18 22.76 28.06
N THR A 457 3.49 23.06 28.06
CA THR A 457 4.39 22.74 29.15
C THR A 457 4.37 23.81 30.26
N ILE A 458 4.50 23.38 31.49
CA ILE A 458 4.66 24.25 32.65
C ILE A 458 6.04 24.06 33.26
N VAL A 459 6.69 25.15 33.62
CA VAL A 459 7.92 25.11 34.43
C VAL A 459 7.51 24.90 35.87
N LYS A 460 8.00 23.83 36.51
CA LYS A 460 7.82 23.57 37.94
C LYS A 460 8.95 24.15 38.74
#